data_2261b1ff2ef76a0ccad253092cf241e2
#
_entry.id   2261b1ff2ef76a0ccad253092cf241e2
#
_cell.length_a   1.000
_cell.length_b   1.000
_cell.length_c   1.000
_cell.angle_alpha   90.00
_cell.angle_beta   90.00
_cell.angle_gamma   90.00
#
_symmetry.space_group_name_H-M   'P 1'
#
loop_
_entity.id
_entity.type
_entity.pdbx_description
1 polymer ?
#
loop_
_entity_poly.entity_id
_entity_poly.type
_entity_poly.pdbx_seq_one_letter_code
_entity_poly.pdbx_strand_id
1 'polypeptide(L)'
;MAPPRRRLAALVGLVAVVVIGGGLLAVTRPWVPKTCAATAATAHPEWSVARRWNEALLDAIRRALPAPTVHTRNLFHTSAAMWDAWAVYDPKASGYFVHDKLTASDVASARNEAISYAAYRVLTARYIKSVGADESLSEFDDVMDSLCYPIDVTTADGSTPAAVGNRIAKAVLDYGLADGSNQAGGYADPDYKPVNPPLVVNKPGTTMIDPNRWQPLQLEHMISQNGIPIVNGVQQAIGPQWGHVKSFAIPDGGTDGVPIDPGPPPRLGDAATDQAYKDQAVEVIRDSSQLDPTSGVEIDISPGVRGANTLGTNDGHGHPTNPVTGQPYAPDLVNSGDFGRALTEFWADGPKSETPPGHWNVIANTVSDELSPNLRIGGAGPAVDRLEWDVKLYLALNGANHDAAIAAWGLKGHYDSVRPISMIRYMGGLGQSSDPALPSYDREGLPLVPDLVELITKETTAPGQRHAALAGHEGEIAVRAWSGNPKDPKTETGGVHWILAIDWVPYQVPTFVTPSFPGYASGHSTFSRASAEVLTGFTGSEYFPGGIDEWTTKAGALKVEKGPTKDVTLQWATYYDAADLAGLSRLYGGIHIPADDFTGRTIGSACGKAAWERAQQYFSGQARS
;
A
#
# COMPACT_ATOMS: atom_id res chain seq x y z
N MET A 1 -27.81 -18.30 47.34
CA MET A 1 -27.72 -16.84 47.54
C MET A 1 -27.46 -16.22 46.19
N ALA A 2 -28.49 -15.58 45.60
CA ALA A 2 -28.41 -14.92 44.29
C ALA A 2 -28.23 -13.42 44.51
N PRO A 3 -27.49 -12.68 43.66
CA PRO A 3 -27.36 -11.23 43.74
C PRO A 3 -28.50 -10.51 43.02
N PRO A 4 -28.83 -9.28 43.39
CA PRO A 4 -30.09 -8.62 43.03
C PRO A 4 -30.05 -7.97 41.64
N ARG A 5 -31.16 -8.10 40.95
CA ARG A 5 -31.48 -7.45 39.68
C ARG A 5 -31.73 -5.95 39.90
N ARG A 6 -31.00 -5.06 39.24
CA ARG A 6 -31.31 -3.64 39.13
C ARG A 6 -32.33 -3.44 37.99
N ARG A 7 -33.46 -2.84 38.31
CA ARG A 7 -34.52 -2.46 37.38
C ARG A 7 -34.13 -1.15 36.67
N LEU A 8 -34.20 -1.13 35.34
CA LEU A 8 -34.24 0.10 34.54
C LEU A 8 -35.67 0.65 34.64
N ALA A 9 -35.78 1.90 35.06
CA ALA A 9 -37.02 2.64 35.01
C ALA A 9 -37.11 3.38 33.65
N ALA A 10 -38.13 3.02 32.86
CA ALA A 10 -38.44 3.75 31.64
C ALA A 10 -39.32 4.94 32.03
N LEU A 11 -38.86 6.15 31.73
CA LEU A 11 -39.66 7.36 31.79
C LEU A 11 -40.43 7.52 30.47
N VAL A 12 -41.75 7.30 30.54
CA VAL A 12 -42.67 7.63 29.46
C VAL A 12 -43.09 9.08 29.68
N GLY A 13 -42.63 9.97 28.81
CA GLY A 13 -43.10 11.36 28.78
C GLY A 13 -44.42 11.49 28.03
N LEU A 14 -45.46 11.88 28.74
CA LEU A 14 -46.77 12.18 28.19
C LEU A 14 -46.70 13.53 27.47
N VAL A 15 -46.94 13.56 26.15
CA VAL A 15 -47.15 14.80 25.40
C VAL A 15 -48.63 15.18 25.46
N ALA A 16 -48.97 16.22 26.20
CA ALA A 16 -50.27 16.84 26.15
C ALA A 16 -50.31 17.83 24.98
N VAL A 17 -51.15 17.55 23.98
CA VAL A 17 -51.44 18.49 22.88
C VAL A 17 -52.53 19.44 23.38
N VAL A 18 -52.19 20.73 23.58
CA VAL A 18 -53.17 21.83 23.74
C VAL A 18 -53.21 22.56 22.41
N VAL A 19 -54.30 22.40 21.68
CA VAL A 19 -54.60 23.20 20.49
C VAL A 19 -55.29 24.51 20.97
N ILE A 20 -54.55 25.60 20.83
CA ILE A 20 -55.16 26.95 20.87
C ILE A 20 -54.87 27.63 19.55
N GLY A 21 -55.94 27.97 18.82
CA GLY A 21 -55.82 28.57 17.50
C GLY A 21 -55.29 30.01 17.54
N GLY A 22 -54.60 30.36 16.49
CA GLY A 22 -54.26 31.73 16.14
C GLY A 22 -52.74 32.02 16.01
N GLY A 23 -52.26 32.18 14.76
CA GLY A 23 -51.07 32.92 14.46
C GLY A 23 -49.78 32.05 14.37
N LEU A 24 -49.42 31.66 13.16
CA LEU A 24 -48.03 31.27 12.86
C LEU A 24 -47.11 32.47 13.10
N LEU A 25 -46.54 32.55 14.29
CA LEU A 25 -45.29 33.28 14.51
C LEU A 25 -44.15 32.31 14.17
N ALA A 26 -43.63 32.42 12.94
CA ALA A 26 -42.33 31.88 12.62
C ALA A 26 -41.33 32.56 13.56
N VAL A 27 -40.97 31.87 14.63
CA VAL A 27 -39.80 32.25 15.43
C VAL A 27 -38.60 31.94 14.56
N THR A 28 -38.21 32.90 13.71
CA THR A 28 -36.88 32.96 13.16
C THR A 28 -35.94 33.09 14.35
N ARG A 29 -35.33 31.99 14.79
CA ARG A 29 -34.17 32.10 15.67
C ARG A 29 -33.23 33.06 14.96
N PRO A 30 -32.81 34.18 15.57
CA PRO A 30 -31.79 35.00 14.98
C PRO A 30 -30.59 34.10 14.74
N TRP A 31 -30.12 34.04 13.49
CA TRP A 31 -28.84 33.44 13.14
C TRP A 31 -27.78 34.20 13.96
N VAL A 32 -27.37 33.62 15.07
CA VAL A 32 -26.17 34.02 15.80
C VAL A 32 -25.04 33.41 15.01
N PRO A 33 -24.17 34.18 14.37
CA PRO A 33 -22.95 33.61 13.81
C PRO A 33 -22.30 32.86 14.96
N LYS A 34 -22.11 31.54 14.82
CA LYS A 34 -21.15 30.84 15.67
C LYS A 34 -19.88 31.67 15.53
N THR A 35 -19.48 32.39 16.57
CA THR A 35 -18.15 32.97 16.62
C THR A 35 -17.24 31.78 16.52
N CYS A 36 -16.69 31.57 15.35
CA CYS A 36 -15.69 30.54 15.11
C CYS A 36 -14.54 30.89 16.05
N ALA A 37 -14.50 30.26 17.19
CA ALA A 37 -13.35 30.35 18.04
C ALA A 37 -12.25 29.60 17.27
N ALA A 38 -11.19 30.30 16.91
CA ALA A 38 -9.99 29.74 16.27
C ALA A 38 -9.26 28.75 17.21
N THR A 39 -10.01 27.90 17.90
CA THR A 39 -9.56 26.96 18.92
C THR A 39 -8.99 25.67 18.34
N ALA A 40 -9.23 25.39 17.08
CA ALA A 40 -8.77 24.16 16.46
C ALA A 40 -7.50 24.31 15.62
N ALA A 41 -7.01 25.53 15.41
CA ALA A 41 -5.68 25.76 14.82
C ALA A 41 -4.52 25.29 15.74
N THR A 42 -4.80 24.63 16.85
CA THR A 42 -3.84 24.46 17.95
C THR A 42 -3.12 23.12 17.99
N ALA A 43 -3.65 22.04 17.36
CA ALA A 43 -2.97 20.74 17.44
C ALA A 43 -1.69 20.69 16.60
N HIS A 44 -1.71 21.30 15.40
CA HIS A 44 -0.59 21.33 14.46
C HIS A 44 -0.55 22.67 13.73
N PRO A 45 -0.10 23.76 14.39
CA PRO A 45 -0.05 25.10 13.79
C PRO A 45 0.92 25.19 12.61
N GLU A 46 1.89 24.29 12.55
CA GLU A 46 2.89 24.18 11.48
C GLU A 46 2.33 23.55 10.19
N TRP A 47 1.20 22.87 10.24
CA TRP A 47 0.61 22.21 9.08
C TRP A 47 -0.11 23.20 8.17
N SER A 48 0.13 23.08 6.85
CA SER A 48 -0.70 23.75 5.85
C SER A 48 -2.12 23.15 5.83
N VAL A 49 -3.04 23.88 5.20
CA VAL A 49 -4.38 23.34 4.95
C VAL A 49 -4.36 22.08 4.08
N ALA A 50 -3.44 22.00 3.10
CA ALA A 50 -3.26 20.82 2.26
C ALA A 50 -2.79 19.61 3.07
N ARG A 51 -1.88 19.80 4.05
CA ARG A 51 -1.46 18.74 4.96
C ARG A 51 -2.62 18.23 5.82
N ARG A 52 -3.47 19.11 6.35
CA ARG A 52 -4.66 18.71 7.14
C ARG A 52 -5.60 17.82 6.34
N TRP A 53 -5.86 18.18 5.07
CA TRP A 53 -6.70 17.38 4.19
C TRP A 53 -6.05 16.07 3.75
N ASN A 54 -4.72 16.04 3.60
CA ASN A 54 -3.99 14.81 3.34
C ASN A 54 -4.09 13.84 4.53
N GLU A 55 -3.94 14.30 5.77
CA GLU A 55 -4.09 13.46 6.96
C GLU A 55 -5.53 12.94 7.12
N ALA A 56 -6.54 13.78 6.93
CA ALA A 56 -7.94 13.35 6.96
C ALA A 56 -8.24 12.28 5.90
N LEU A 57 -7.62 12.40 4.70
CA LEU A 57 -7.70 11.36 3.67
C LEU A 57 -6.99 10.07 4.08
N LEU A 58 -5.79 10.16 4.68
CA LEU A 58 -5.07 8.99 5.18
C LEU A 58 -5.85 8.26 6.27
N ASP A 59 -6.50 9.00 7.18
CA ASP A 59 -7.36 8.43 8.20
C ASP A 59 -8.60 7.74 7.60
N ALA A 60 -9.20 8.32 6.58
CA ALA A 60 -10.30 7.69 5.86
C ALA A 60 -9.85 6.39 5.14
N ILE A 61 -8.62 6.35 4.60
CA ILE A 61 -8.02 5.14 4.01
C ILE A 61 -7.82 4.06 5.09
N ARG A 62 -7.33 4.42 6.28
CA ARG A 62 -7.14 3.49 7.42
C ARG A 62 -8.44 2.81 7.86
N ARG A 63 -9.59 3.47 7.66
CA ARG A 63 -10.93 2.95 8.01
C ARG A 63 -11.59 2.17 6.88
N ALA A 64 -11.25 2.48 5.61
CA ALA A 64 -11.89 1.89 4.44
C ALA A 64 -11.42 0.46 4.15
N LEU A 65 -12.13 -0.27 3.27
CA LEU A 65 -11.63 -1.53 2.73
C LEU A 65 -10.34 -1.30 1.94
N PRO A 66 -9.30 -2.12 2.13
CA PRO A 66 -8.04 -1.95 1.43
C PRO A 66 -8.18 -2.29 -0.05
N ALA A 67 -8.20 -1.26 -0.84
CA ALA A 67 -8.17 -1.33 -2.29
C ALA A 67 -7.09 -0.35 -2.78
N PRO A 68 -5.82 -0.77 -2.89
CA PRO A 68 -4.70 0.12 -3.22
C PRO A 68 -4.95 0.96 -4.48
N THR A 69 -5.59 0.39 -5.47
CA THR A 69 -5.99 1.05 -6.71
C THR A 69 -6.96 2.22 -6.48
N VAL A 70 -8.01 2.00 -5.70
CA VAL A 70 -8.99 3.04 -5.34
C VAL A 70 -8.35 4.10 -4.46
N HIS A 71 -7.49 3.70 -3.53
CA HIS A 71 -6.79 4.61 -2.62
C HIS A 71 -5.84 5.54 -3.37
N THR A 72 -5.02 5.03 -4.31
CA THR A 72 -4.17 5.89 -5.15
C THR A 72 -4.96 6.90 -5.96
N ARG A 73 -6.07 6.46 -6.53
CA ARG A 73 -6.96 7.33 -7.28
C ARG A 73 -7.58 8.43 -6.40
N ASN A 74 -7.99 8.11 -5.18
CA ASN A 74 -8.51 9.10 -4.24
C ASN A 74 -7.42 10.07 -3.77
N LEU A 75 -6.21 9.57 -3.50
CA LEU A 75 -5.02 10.39 -3.19
C LEU A 75 -4.73 11.35 -4.33
N PHE A 76 -4.65 10.86 -5.58
CA PHE A 76 -4.38 11.70 -6.75
C PHE A 76 -5.48 12.72 -7.01
N HIS A 77 -6.75 12.32 -7.04
CA HIS A 77 -7.87 13.23 -7.31
C HIS A 77 -7.99 14.33 -6.26
N THR A 78 -7.78 14.02 -4.98
CA THR A 78 -7.79 15.02 -3.92
C THR A 78 -6.59 15.96 -4.05
N SER A 79 -5.40 15.43 -4.35
CA SER A 79 -4.19 16.24 -4.55
C SER A 79 -4.32 17.17 -5.76
N ALA A 80 -4.87 16.69 -6.87
CA ALA A 80 -5.13 17.50 -8.05
C ALA A 80 -6.20 18.57 -7.79
N ALA A 81 -7.22 18.26 -6.98
CA ALA A 81 -8.21 19.27 -6.56
C ALA A 81 -7.59 20.37 -5.70
N MET A 82 -6.72 20.00 -4.75
CA MET A 82 -5.98 20.97 -3.93
C MET A 82 -4.99 21.80 -4.77
N TRP A 83 -4.32 21.16 -5.72
CA TRP A 83 -3.45 21.83 -6.68
C TRP A 83 -4.20 22.85 -7.52
N ASP A 84 -5.32 22.49 -8.13
CA ASP A 84 -6.11 23.40 -8.94
C ASP A 84 -6.58 24.61 -8.12
N ALA A 85 -7.06 24.38 -6.89
CA ALA A 85 -7.49 25.45 -6.00
C ALA A 85 -6.34 26.40 -5.63
N TRP A 86 -5.12 25.92 -5.53
CA TRP A 86 -3.93 26.74 -5.34
C TRP A 86 -3.55 27.47 -6.63
N ALA A 87 -3.57 26.76 -7.78
CA ALA A 87 -3.11 27.26 -9.09
C ALA A 87 -4.02 28.34 -9.68
N VAL A 88 -5.31 28.37 -9.34
CA VAL A 88 -6.24 29.43 -9.74
C VAL A 88 -5.71 30.81 -9.34
N TYR A 89 -5.05 30.92 -8.18
CA TYR A 89 -4.49 32.16 -7.64
C TYR A 89 -2.98 32.30 -7.89
N ASP A 90 -2.41 31.51 -8.81
CA ASP A 90 -1.03 31.64 -9.25
C ASP A 90 -0.96 32.09 -10.72
N PRO A 91 -0.17 33.11 -11.05
CA PRO A 91 -0.15 33.67 -12.42
C PRO A 91 0.55 32.77 -13.44
N LYS A 92 1.37 31.80 -12.99
CA LYS A 92 2.18 30.94 -13.87
C LYS A 92 1.63 29.51 -13.94
N ALA A 93 1.32 28.90 -12.80
CA ALA A 93 0.95 27.50 -12.69
C ALA A 93 -0.28 27.14 -13.55
N SER A 94 -0.30 25.99 -14.19
CA SER A 94 -1.50 25.48 -14.89
C SER A 94 -2.31 24.58 -13.96
N GLY A 95 -3.64 24.71 -13.96
CA GLY A 95 -4.51 23.72 -13.31
C GLY A 95 -4.54 22.40 -14.08
N TYR A 96 -4.93 21.32 -13.44
CA TYR A 96 -5.08 20.01 -14.04
C TYR A 96 -6.50 19.78 -14.61
N PHE A 97 -7.53 20.00 -13.81
CA PHE A 97 -8.94 19.89 -14.20
C PHE A 97 -9.57 21.25 -14.54
N VAL A 98 -9.16 22.31 -13.84
CA VAL A 98 -9.73 23.66 -13.96
C VAL A 98 -8.60 24.65 -14.24
N HIS A 99 -8.76 25.43 -15.31
CA HIS A 99 -7.72 26.34 -15.80
C HIS A 99 -8.00 27.83 -15.51
N ASP A 100 -8.96 28.13 -14.62
CA ASP A 100 -9.33 29.49 -14.22
C ASP A 100 -8.13 30.24 -13.66
N LYS A 101 -8.09 31.56 -13.87
CA LYS A 101 -7.13 32.48 -13.25
C LYS A 101 -7.88 33.64 -12.61
N LEU A 102 -7.73 33.75 -11.30
CA LEU A 102 -8.39 34.75 -10.47
C LEU A 102 -7.37 35.52 -9.64
N THR A 103 -7.78 36.71 -9.20
CA THR A 103 -7.03 37.51 -8.25
C THR A 103 -7.82 37.64 -6.96
N ALA A 104 -7.12 37.74 -5.84
CA ALA A 104 -7.72 37.97 -4.52
C ALA A 104 -6.93 39.04 -3.77
N SER A 105 -7.60 39.82 -2.92
CA SER A 105 -6.93 40.79 -2.05
C SER A 105 -6.04 40.14 -1.00
N ASP A 106 -6.41 38.96 -0.56
CA ASP A 106 -5.62 38.03 0.30
C ASP A 106 -5.56 36.66 -0.37
N VAL A 107 -4.48 36.43 -1.09
CA VAL A 107 -4.25 35.19 -1.86
C VAL A 107 -4.09 34.00 -0.93
N ALA A 108 -3.44 34.16 0.23
CA ALA A 108 -3.22 33.07 1.17
C ALA A 108 -4.57 32.58 1.74
N SER A 109 -5.42 33.49 2.18
CA SER A 109 -6.76 33.16 2.67
C SER A 109 -7.61 32.53 1.56
N ALA A 110 -7.59 33.08 0.34
CA ALA A 110 -8.35 32.55 -0.79
C ALA A 110 -7.93 31.13 -1.18
N ARG A 111 -6.63 30.82 -1.18
CA ARG A 111 -6.11 29.48 -1.40
C ARG A 111 -6.57 28.49 -0.33
N ASN A 112 -6.46 28.87 0.95
CA ASN A 112 -6.86 28.02 2.06
C ASN A 112 -8.35 27.64 1.99
N GLU A 113 -9.22 28.62 1.70
CA GLU A 113 -10.66 28.39 1.58
C GLU A 113 -10.98 27.54 0.34
N ALA A 114 -10.45 27.87 -0.84
CA ALA A 114 -10.72 27.11 -2.06
C ALA A 114 -10.23 25.65 -1.96
N ILE A 115 -9.05 25.41 -1.39
CA ILE A 115 -8.50 24.06 -1.13
C ILE A 115 -9.44 23.29 -0.22
N SER A 116 -9.92 23.91 0.85
CA SER A 116 -10.78 23.24 1.83
C SER A 116 -12.10 22.81 1.21
N TYR A 117 -12.78 23.66 0.47
CA TYR A 117 -14.02 23.28 -0.22
C TYR A 117 -13.79 22.21 -1.28
N ALA A 118 -12.69 22.29 -2.05
CA ALA A 118 -12.35 21.30 -3.05
C ALA A 118 -12.10 19.91 -2.42
N ALA A 119 -11.25 19.83 -1.41
CA ALA A 119 -10.93 18.58 -0.72
C ALA A 119 -12.14 18.01 0.01
N TYR A 120 -12.88 18.84 0.79
CA TYR A 120 -14.07 18.43 1.52
C TYR A 120 -15.12 17.76 0.61
N ARG A 121 -15.46 18.39 -0.53
CA ARG A 121 -16.46 17.85 -1.46
C ARG A 121 -16.00 16.56 -2.11
N VAL A 122 -14.74 16.47 -2.54
CA VAL A 122 -14.19 15.26 -3.13
C VAL A 122 -14.20 14.11 -2.12
N LEU A 123 -13.69 14.34 -0.91
CA LEU A 123 -13.60 13.32 0.12
C LEU A 123 -14.97 12.86 0.61
N THR A 124 -15.90 13.78 0.88
CA THR A 124 -17.27 13.43 1.27
C THR A 124 -17.93 12.55 0.22
N ALA A 125 -17.83 12.89 -1.06
CA ALA A 125 -18.42 12.10 -2.14
C ALA A 125 -17.78 10.70 -2.29
N ARG A 126 -16.49 10.57 -2.00
CA ARG A 126 -15.74 9.30 -2.13
C ARG A 126 -15.99 8.36 -0.95
N TYR A 127 -16.15 8.88 0.25
CA TYR A 127 -16.19 8.07 1.47
C TYR A 127 -17.59 7.87 2.06
N ILE A 128 -18.62 8.58 1.58
CA ILE A 128 -20.02 8.48 2.08
C ILE A 128 -20.62 7.06 2.06
N LYS A 129 -20.07 6.16 1.24
CA LYS A 129 -20.49 4.75 1.14
C LYS A 129 -19.38 3.76 1.56
N SER A 130 -18.27 4.26 2.08
CA SER A 130 -17.17 3.39 2.51
C SER A 130 -17.44 2.79 3.88
N VAL A 131 -16.71 1.74 4.22
CA VAL A 131 -16.60 1.30 5.61
C VAL A 131 -15.94 2.42 6.42
N GLY A 132 -16.46 2.72 7.62
CA GLY A 132 -16.02 3.84 8.45
C GLY A 132 -16.45 5.21 7.93
N ALA A 133 -17.57 5.26 7.15
CA ALA A 133 -18.07 6.51 6.58
C ALA A 133 -18.42 7.54 7.67
N ASP A 134 -19.13 7.13 8.72
CA ASP A 134 -19.61 8.05 9.75
C ASP A 134 -18.44 8.77 10.43
N GLU A 135 -17.39 8.05 10.80
CA GLU A 135 -16.19 8.61 11.41
C GLU A 135 -15.42 9.50 10.43
N SER A 136 -15.30 9.07 9.16
CA SER A 136 -14.57 9.84 8.15
C SER A 136 -15.29 11.14 7.79
N LEU A 137 -16.62 11.10 7.63
CA LEU A 137 -17.41 12.30 7.33
C LEU A 137 -17.40 13.27 8.53
N SER A 138 -17.51 12.76 9.76
CA SER A 138 -17.39 13.59 10.96
C SER A 138 -16.04 14.30 11.03
N GLU A 139 -14.95 13.60 10.71
CA GLU A 139 -13.61 14.19 10.68
C GLU A 139 -13.49 15.28 9.60
N PHE A 140 -14.06 15.06 8.41
CA PHE A 140 -14.06 16.09 7.36
C PHE A 140 -14.85 17.34 7.78
N ASP A 141 -15.99 17.16 8.46
CA ASP A 141 -16.77 18.26 9.02
C ASP A 141 -15.96 19.01 10.10
N ASP A 142 -15.26 18.28 10.97
CA ASP A 142 -14.39 18.86 12.01
C ASP A 142 -13.24 19.69 11.41
N VAL A 143 -12.64 19.25 10.29
CA VAL A 143 -11.64 20.04 9.58
C VAL A 143 -12.24 21.35 9.07
N MET A 144 -13.42 21.33 8.42
CA MET A 144 -14.09 22.54 7.94
C MET A 144 -14.48 23.49 9.09
N ASP A 145 -15.05 22.94 10.17
CA ASP A 145 -15.42 23.71 11.36
C ASP A 145 -14.19 24.35 12.01
N SER A 146 -13.06 23.64 12.08
CA SER A 146 -11.79 24.14 12.61
C SER A 146 -11.23 25.33 11.84
N LEU A 147 -11.50 25.36 10.54
CA LEU A 147 -11.08 26.41 9.62
C LEU A 147 -12.12 27.51 9.45
N CYS A 148 -13.27 27.38 10.10
CA CYS A 148 -14.41 28.31 10.01
C CYS A 148 -15.06 28.38 8.62
N TYR A 149 -15.08 27.30 7.89
CA TYR A 149 -15.71 27.21 6.58
C TYR A 149 -17.06 26.47 6.66
N PRO A 150 -18.21 27.20 6.51
CA PRO A 150 -19.52 26.60 6.58
C PRO A 150 -19.76 25.55 5.49
N ILE A 151 -20.14 24.33 5.87
CA ILE A 151 -20.32 23.21 4.94
C ILE A 151 -21.56 23.34 4.04
N ASP A 152 -22.51 24.22 4.37
CA ASP A 152 -23.73 24.50 3.62
C ASP A 152 -23.52 25.44 2.41
N VAL A 153 -22.33 26.03 2.25
CA VAL A 153 -21.98 26.85 1.08
C VAL A 153 -21.66 25.94 -0.10
N THR A 154 -22.66 25.64 -0.94
CA THR A 154 -22.57 24.66 -2.04
C THR A 154 -22.51 25.25 -3.45
N THR A 155 -22.65 26.59 -3.59
CA THR A 155 -22.59 27.22 -4.91
C THR A 155 -21.25 26.97 -5.60
N ALA A 156 -21.30 26.67 -6.89
CA ALA A 156 -20.12 26.55 -7.77
C ALA A 156 -19.98 27.78 -8.69
N ASP A 157 -20.96 28.68 -8.67
CA ASP A 157 -21.02 29.86 -9.52
C ASP A 157 -20.34 31.06 -8.86
N GLY A 158 -19.61 31.83 -9.68
CA GLY A 158 -18.92 33.04 -9.24
C GLY A 158 -17.45 32.83 -8.92
N SER A 159 -16.84 33.83 -8.27
CA SER A 159 -15.39 33.94 -8.03
C SER A 159 -15.00 33.90 -6.55
N THR A 160 -15.94 33.62 -5.64
CA THR A 160 -15.59 33.41 -4.23
C THR A 160 -14.74 32.16 -4.08
N PRO A 161 -13.78 32.11 -3.13
CA PRO A 161 -12.94 30.93 -2.96
C PRO A 161 -13.72 29.65 -2.72
N ALA A 162 -14.81 29.71 -1.94
CA ALA A 162 -15.72 28.57 -1.75
C ALA A 162 -16.35 28.08 -3.08
N ALA A 163 -16.84 29.01 -3.92
CA ALA A 163 -17.41 28.65 -5.22
C ALA A 163 -16.37 28.04 -6.17
N VAL A 164 -15.13 28.55 -6.14
CA VAL A 164 -14.00 27.97 -6.88
C VAL A 164 -13.73 26.55 -6.40
N GLY A 165 -13.63 26.30 -5.09
CA GLY A 165 -13.41 24.96 -4.53
C GLY A 165 -14.52 23.98 -4.90
N ASN A 166 -15.79 24.40 -4.77
CA ASN A 166 -16.95 23.57 -5.15
C ASN A 166 -16.94 23.23 -6.66
N ARG A 167 -16.57 24.19 -7.53
CA ARG A 167 -16.48 23.97 -8.99
C ARG A 167 -15.36 22.99 -9.34
N ILE A 168 -14.21 23.12 -8.71
CA ILE A 168 -13.08 22.19 -8.88
C ILE A 168 -13.51 20.78 -8.46
N ALA A 169 -14.09 20.63 -7.27
CA ALA A 169 -14.57 19.34 -6.80
C ALA A 169 -15.56 18.70 -7.79
N LYS A 170 -16.50 19.50 -8.34
CA LYS A 170 -17.44 19.01 -9.35
C LYS A 170 -16.69 18.48 -10.59
N ALA A 171 -15.69 19.21 -11.10
CA ALA A 171 -14.89 18.78 -12.26
C ALA A 171 -14.17 17.46 -11.98
N VAL A 172 -13.56 17.32 -10.81
CA VAL A 172 -12.88 16.08 -10.37
C VAL A 172 -13.84 14.90 -10.27
N LEU A 173 -15.03 15.11 -9.70
CA LEU A 173 -16.05 14.06 -9.53
C LEU A 173 -16.63 13.64 -10.88
N ASP A 174 -16.92 14.59 -11.77
CA ASP A 174 -17.41 14.31 -13.12
C ASP A 174 -16.36 13.53 -13.94
N TYR A 175 -15.10 13.94 -13.91
CA TYR A 175 -13.99 13.21 -14.53
C TYR A 175 -13.90 11.78 -14.01
N GLY A 176 -13.98 11.59 -12.69
CA GLY A 176 -13.87 10.29 -12.05
C GLY A 176 -15.00 9.32 -12.41
N LEU A 177 -16.15 9.79 -12.88
CA LEU A 177 -17.20 8.91 -13.40
C LEU A 177 -16.87 8.33 -14.78
N ALA A 178 -15.91 8.91 -15.49
CA ALA A 178 -15.54 8.58 -16.87
C ALA A 178 -14.06 8.20 -17.03
N ASP A 179 -13.32 7.98 -15.95
CA ASP A 179 -11.88 7.73 -15.98
C ASP A 179 -11.49 6.26 -16.22
N GLY A 180 -12.44 5.36 -16.40
CA GLY A 180 -12.20 3.92 -16.63
C GLY A 180 -12.21 3.06 -15.36
N SER A 181 -12.27 3.64 -14.17
CA SER A 181 -12.25 2.90 -12.90
C SER A 181 -13.54 2.13 -12.58
N ASN A 182 -14.63 2.40 -13.32
CA ASN A 182 -15.98 1.89 -13.02
C ASN A 182 -16.48 2.26 -11.62
N GLN A 183 -16.25 3.50 -11.19
CA GLN A 183 -16.70 3.97 -9.87
C GLN A 183 -18.22 3.78 -9.66
N ALA A 184 -19.05 4.03 -10.68
CA ALA A 184 -20.49 3.87 -10.61
C ALA A 184 -20.91 2.41 -10.35
N GLY A 185 -20.13 1.44 -10.84
CA GLY A 185 -20.28 0.01 -10.60
C GLY A 185 -19.51 -0.51 -9.37
N GLY A 186 -19.11 0.36 -8.45
CA GLY A 186 -18.37 -0.02 -7.24
C GLY A 186 -16.96 -0.53 -7.51
N TYR A 187 -16.32 -0.09 -8.59
CA TYR A 187 -14.99 -0.51 -9.03
C TYR A 187 -14.88 -1.99 -9.43
N ALA A 188 -15.99 -2.66 -9.63
CA ALA A 188 -16.00 -4.05 -10.04
C ALA A 188 -15.65 -4.20 -11.53
N ASP A 189 -15.04 -5.32 -11.87
CA ASP A 189 -14.93 -5.81 -13.24
C ASP A 189 -15.88 -7.01 -13.40
N PRO A 190 -17.00 -6.86 -14.13
CA PRO A 190 -17.98 -7.92 -14.30
C PRO A 190 -17.51 -9.04 -15.25
N ASP A 191 -16.51 -8.77 -16.07
CA ASP A 191 -16.05 -9.68 -17.14
C ASP A 191 -14.90 -10.57 -16.67
N TYR A 192 -14.11 -10.14 -15.67
CA TYR A 192 -12.99 -10.92 -15.15
C TYR A 192 -13.45 -12.13 -14.34
N LYS A 193 -12.88 -13.30 -14.65
CA LYS A 193 -13.09 -14.56 -13.91
C LYS A 193 -11.78 -15.30 -13.78
N PRO A 194 -11.39 -15.73 -12.55
CA PRO A 194 -10.22 -16.58 -12.38
C PRO A 194 -10.31 -17.86 -13.19
N VAL A 195 -9.21 -18.26 -13.81
CA VAL A 195 -9.12 -19.53 -14.56
C VAL A 195 -9.11 -20.72 -13.60
N ASN A 196 -8.39 -20.58 -12.46
CA ASN A 196 -8.22 -21.64 -11.50
C ASN A 196 -9.33 -21.67 -10.44
N PRO A 197 -9.76 -22.87 -9.98
CA PRO A 197 -10.63 -22.99 -8.83
C PRO A 197 -9.92 -22.50 -7.56
N PRO A 198 -10.66 -22.08 -6.51
CA PRO A 198 -10.04 -21.60 -5.28
C PRO A 198 -9.14 -22.64 -4.60
N LEU A 199 -7.96 -22.19 -4.14
CA LEU A 199 -7.10 -22.99 -3.25
C LEU A 199 -7.65 -22.91 -1.83
N VAL A 200 -7.99 -24.06 -1.24
CA VAL A 200 -8.45 -24.17 0.15
C VAL A 200 -7.23 -24.22 1.07
N VAL A 201 -6.89 -23.09 1.71
CA VAL A 201 -5.59 -22.92 2.38
C VAL A 201 -5.33 -23.93 3.52
N ASN A 202 -6.35 -24.32 4.25
CA ASN A 202 -6.25 -25.29 5.36
C ASN A 202 -6.24 -26.78 4.90
N LYS A 203 -6.11 -27.04 3.58
CA LYS A 203 -5.93 -28.37 3.01
C LYS A 203 -4.57 -28.48 2.31
N PRO A 204 -3.94 -29.66 2.32
CA PRO A 204 -2.69 -29.88 1.60
C PRO A 204 -2.87 -29.78 0.09
N GLY A 205 -1.83 -29.32 -0.60
CA GLY A 205 -1.75 -29.24 -2.05
C GLY A 205 -2.70 -28.21 -2.68
N THR A 206 -2.83 -28.31 -3.99
CA THR A 206 -3.79 -27.56 -4.79
C THR A 206 -4.03 -28.24 -6.14
N THR A 207 -5.16 -27.89 -6.77
CA THR A 207 -5.47 -28.27 -8.16
C THR A 207 -5.56 -27.01 -8.99
N MET A 208 -4.84 -26.97 -10.12
CA MET A 208 -4.85 -25.85 -11.05
C MET A 208 -5.20 -26.30 -12.46
N ILE A 209 -5.96 -25.48 -13.18
CA ILE A 209 -6.23 -25.64 -14.63
C ILE A 209 -5.03 -25.11 -15.43
N ASP A 210 -4.50 -23.96 -15.01
CA ASP A 210 -3.27 -23.38 -15.56
C ASP A 210 -2.35 -22.95 -14.39
N PRO A 211 -1.18 -23.59 -14.21
CA PRO A 211 -0.27 -23.30 -13.10
C PRO A 211 0.42 -21.92 -13.22
N ASN A 212 0.27 -21.25 -14.35
CA ASN A 212 0.82 -19.92 -14.60
C ASN A 212 -0.16 -18.80 -14.24
N ARG A 213 -1.44 -19.13 -14.02
CA ARG A 213 -2.50 -18.15 -13.80
C ARG A 213 -2.86 -18.04 -12.31
N TRP A 214 -3.34 -16.87 -11.94
CA TRP A 214 -3.75 -16.58 -10.57
C TRP A 214 -4.83 -17.55 -10.08
N GLN A 215 -4.68 -17.95 -8.83
CA GLN A 215 -5.62 -18.80 -8.12
C GLN A 215 -6.14 -18.07 -6.89
N PRO A 216 -7.45 -17.79 -6.79
CA PRO A 216 -8.03 -17.19 -5.58
C PRO A 216 -7.88 -18.14 -4.39
N LEU A 217 -7.72 -17.58 -3.19
CA LEU A 217 -7.69 -18.37 -1.96
C LEU A 217 -9.09 -18.49 -1.36
N GLN A 218 -9.35 -19.65 -0.74
CA GLN A 218 -10.47 -19.87 0.14
C GLN A 218 -9.96 -20.05 1.57
N LEU A 219 -10.38 -19.15 2.46
CA LEU A 219 -10.04 -19.12 3.88
C LEU A 219 -11.27 -19.46 4.70
N GLU A 220 -11.09 -20.14 5.84
CA GLU A 220 -12.17 -20.41 6.79
C GLU A 220 -12.71 -19.10 7.39
N HIS A 221 -11.80 -18.20 7.74
CA HIS A 221 -12.10 -16.84 8.19
C HIS A 221 -11.25 -15.87 7.37
N MET A 222 -11.90 -15.01 6.62
CA MET A 222 -11.23 -14.00 5.82
C MET A 222 -11.43 -12.63 6.42
N ILE A 223 -10.33 -11.95 6.73
CA ILE A 223 -10.31 -10.59 7.25
C ILE A 223 -9.39 -9.78 6.34
N SER A 224 -9.82 -8.59 5.94
CA SER A 224 -9.00 -7.69 5.14
C SER A 224 -7.76 -7.20 5.90
N GLN A 225 -6.78 -6.64 5.19
CA GLN A 225 -5.54 -6.11 5.81
C GLN A 225 -5.82 -5.14 6.96
N ASN A 226 -6.86 -4.31 6.86
CA ASN A 226 -7.26 -3.35 7.90
C ASN A 226 -8.32 -3.87 8.89
N GLY A 227 -8.51 -5.19 8.97
CA GLY A 227 -9.31 -5.81 10.03
C GLY A 227 -10.82 -5.94 9.75
N ILE A 228 -11.27 -5.70 8.52
CA ILE A 228 -12.70 -5.81 8.14
C ILE A 228 -13.03 -7.25 7.73
N PRO A 229 -14.00 -7.93 8.36
CA PRO A 229 -14.43 -9.26 7.95
C PRO A 229 -14.99 -9.30 6.53
N ILE A 230 -14.58 -10.30 5.74
CA ILE A 230 -15.05 -10.51 4.36
C ILE A 230 -15.98 -11.73 4.34
N VAL A 231 -17.18 -11.53 3.83
CA VAL A 231 -18.19 -12.59 3.71
C VAL A 231 -17.81 -13.53 2.57
N ASN A 232 -18.11 -14.84 2.74
CA ASN A 232 -17.91 -15.95 1.79
C ASN A 232 -16.52 -16.60 1.75
N GLY A 233 -15.50 -16.06 2.41
CA GLY A 233 -14.19 -16.73 2.56
C GLY A 233 -13.40 -16.98 1.27
N VAL A 234 -13.90 -16.58 0.09
CA VAL A 234 -13.21 -16.71 -1.21
C VAL A 234 -12.81 -15.35 -1.73
N GLN A 235 -11.55 -15.22 -2.11
CA GLN A 235 -11.02 -13.98 -2.67
C GLN A 235 -11.74 -13.57 -3.95
N GLN A 236 -12.05 -12.27 -4.04
CA GLN A 236 -12.51 -11.61 -5.25
C GLN A 236 -11.40 -10.73 -5.79
N ALA A 237 -11.16 -10.75 -7.10
CA ALA A 237 -10.10 -9.95 -7.71
C ALA A 237 -10.37 -8.44 -7.54
N ILE A 238 -9.35 -7.70 -7.09
CA ILE A 238 -9.40 -6.25 -6.94
C ILE A 238 -8.77 -5.59 -8.15
N GLY A 239 -9.56 -4.82 -8.91
CA GLY A 239 -9.12 -3.95 -9.97
C GLY A 239 -8.55 -4.62 -11.23
N PRO A 240 -9.07 -5.75 -11.74
CA PRO A 240 -8.53 -6.37 -12.96
C PRO A 240 -8.51 -5.41 -14.16
N GLN A 241 -9.47 -4.49 -14.23
CA GLN A 241 -9.60 -3.49 -15.30
C GLN A 241 -8.72 -2.24 -15.13
N TRP A 242 -7.93 -2.15 -14.06
CA TRP A 242 -7.31 -0.87 -13.65
C TRP A 242 -6.29 -0.31 -14.65
N GLY A 243 -5.73 -1.16 -15.52
CA GLY A 243 -4.86 -0.73 -16.61
C GLY A 243 -5.53 0.17 -17.67
N HIS A 244 -6.88 0.24 -17.67
CA HIS A 244 -7.66 1.13 -18.54
C HIS A 244 -8.05 2.45 -17.86
N VAL A 245 -7.62 2.69 -16.62
CA VAL A 245 -7.86 3.96 -15.94
C VAL A 245 -6.98 5.04 -16.56
N LYS A 246 -7.52 6.25 -16.72
CA LYS A 246 -6.78 7.39 -17.24
C LYS A 246 -5.63 7.77 -16.32
N SER A 247 -4.43 7.82 -16.87
CA SER A 247 -3.18 8.11 -16.18
C SER A 247 -2.95 9.61 -15.97
N PHE A 248 -1.96 9.94 -15.13
CA PHE A 248 -1.46 11.31 -14.94
C PHE A 248 -0.36 11.67 -15.93
N ALA A 249 0.64 10.79 -16.12
CA ALA A 249 1.83 11.09 -16.88
C ALA A 249 2.27 9.97 -17.84
N ILE A 250 1.99 8.69 -17.50
CA ILE A 250 2.34 7.58 -18.38
C ILE A 250 1.35 7.47 -19.55
N PRO A 251 1.71 6.81 -20.67
CA PRO A 251 0.77 6.55 -21.76
C PRO A 251 -0.49 5.81 -21.29
N ASP A 252 -1.60 6.00 -21.99
CA ASP A 252 -2.79 5.17 -21.78
C ASP A 252 -2.51 3.72 -22.15
N GLY A 253 -3.12 2.76 -21.44
CA GLY A 253 -2.89 1.33 -21.63
C GLY A 253 -3.42 0.73 -22.95
N GLY A 254 -4.00 1.53 -23.82
CA GLY A 254 -4.55 1.09 -25.10
C GLY A 254 -5.66 0.05 -24.92
N THR A 255 -5.79 -0.84 -25.90
CA THR A 255 -6.80 -1.93 -25.90
C THR A 255 -6.47 -3.01 -24.87
N ASP A 256 -5.21 -3.21 -24.55
CA ASP A 256 -4.73 -4.31 -23.70
C ASP A 256 -4.63 -3.90 -22.23
N GLY A 257 -4.84 -2.62 -21.91
CA GLY A 257 -4.75 -2.09 -20.55
C GLY A 257 -3.33 -2.14 -19.95
N VAL A 258 -2.28 -2.10 -20.81
CA VAL A 258 -0.87 -2.22 -20.36
C VAL A 258 -0.08 -1.00 -20.81
N PRO A 259 0.00 0.05 -19.98
CA PRO A 259 0.72 1.28 -20.36
C PRO A 259 2.23 1.10 -20.48
N ILE A 260 2.80 0.23 -19.68
CA ILE A 260 4.23 -0.11 -19.68
C ILE A 260 4.34 -1.63 -19.62
N ASP A 261 4.86 -2.26 -20.68
CA ASP A 261 5.05 -3.71 -20.75
C ASP A 261 6.54 -4.08 -20.78
N PRO A 262 7.10 -4.59 -19.67
CA PRO A 262 8.47 -5.08 -19.61
C PRO A 262 8.63 -6.52 -20.14
N GLY A 263 7.55 -7.15 -20.57
CA GLY A 263 7.46 -8.54 -20.97
C GLY A 263 6.86 -9.46 -19.91
N PRO A 264 6.59 -10.74 -20.26
CA PRO A 264 5.92 -11.70 -19.41
C PRO A 264 6.78 -12.15 -18.22
N PRO A 265 6.16 -12.54 -17.08
CA PRO A 265 6.87 -13.26 -16.03
C PRO A 265 7.31 -14.65 -16.51
N PRO A 266 8.26 -15.31 -15.83
CA PRO A 266 8.61 -16.70 -16.09
C PRO A 266 7.40 -17.62 -15.99
N ARG A 267 7.35 -18.66 -16.82
CA ARG A 267 6.22 -19.59 -16.94
C ARG A 267 6.68 -21.04 -16.84
N LEU A 268 5.96 -21.83 -16.03
CA LEU A 268 6.14 -23.28 -15.95
C LEU A 268 5.76 -23.91 -17.30
N GLY A 269 6.58 -24.86 -17.75
CA GLY A 269 6.38 -25.57 -19.03
C GLY A 269 6.80 -24.78 -20.28
N ASP A 270 7.22 -23.51 -20.16
CA ASP A 270 7.79 -22.74 -21.26
C ASP A 270 9.28 -23.03 -21.39
N ALA A 271 9.73 -23.48 -22.57
CA ALA A 271 11.12 -23.95 -22.76
C ALA A 271 12.20 -22.88 -22.45
N ALA A 272 11.88 -21.60 -22.55
CA ALA A 272 12.81 -20.51 -22.31
C ALA A 272 12.84 -20.08 -20.83
N THR A 273 11.75 -20.26 -20.09
CA THR A 273 11.55 -19.64 -18.76
C THR A 273 11.19 -20.64 -17.66
N ASP A 274 10.96 -21.92 -17.97
CA ASP A 274 10.60 -22.99 -17.03
C ASP A 274 11.54 -23.08 -15.83
N GLN A 275 12.86 -23.08 -16.11
CA GLN A 275 13.86 -23.15 -15.03
C GLN A 275 13.82 -21.89 -14.16
N ALA A 276 13.70 -20.71 -14.77
CA ALA A 276 13.59 -19.47 -14.01
C ALA A 276 12.33 -19.43 -13.13
N TYR A 277 11.19 -19.99 -13.58
CA TYR A 277 9.99 -20.12 -12.77
C TYR A 277 10.24 -20.96 -11.50
N LYS A 278 10.90 -22.12 -11.68
CA LYS A 278 11.24 -23.03 -10.58
C LYS A 278 12.25 -22.43 -9.60
N ASP A 279 13.29 -21.80 -10.13
CA ASP A 279 14.33 -21.16 -9.32
C ASP A 279 13.75 -20.05 -8.43
N GLN A 280 12.79 -19.28 -8.94
CA GLN A 280 12.13 -18.24 -8.17
C GLN A 280 11.22 -18.79 -7.07
N ALA A 281 10.56 -19.93 -7.29
CA ALA A 281 9.83 -20.61 -6.22
C ALA A 281 10.79 -21.13 -5.12
N VAL A 282 11.96 -21.66 -5.52
CA VAL A 282 13.01 -22.06 -4.57
C VAL A 282 13.53 -20.87 -3.78
N GLU A 283 13.69 -19.70 -4.40
CA GLU A 283 14.15 -18.49 -3.69
C GLU A 283 13.14 -18.06 -2.62
N VAL A 284 11.84 -18.09 -2.91
CA VAL A 284 10.81 -17.81 -1.89
C VAL A 284 10.85 -18.83 -0.74
N ILE A 285 11.11 -20.12 -1.03
CA ILE A 285 11.31 -21.12 0.03
C ILE A 285 12.57 -20.80 0.84
N ARG A 286 13.64 -20.34 0.20
CA ARG A 286 14.90 -19.92 0.84
C ARG A 286 14.67 -18.75 1.80
N ASP A 287 13.98 -17.70 1.35
CA ASP A 287 13.63 -16.55 2.18
C ASP A 287 12.79 -16.98 3.39
N SER A 288 11.80 -17.86 3.18
CA SER A 288 11.01 -18.43 4.25
C SER A 288 11.85 -19.24 5.25
N SER A 289 12.92 -19.92 4.78
CA SER A 289 13.84 -20.67 5.63
C SER A 289 14.75 -19.81 6.51
N GLN A 290 14.86 -18.52 6.20
CA GLN A 290 15.64 -17.55 6.97
C GLN A 290 14.85 -16.91 8.13
N LEU A 291 13.56 -17.16 8.25
CA LEU A 291 12.70 -16.56 9.28
C LEU A 291 12.85 -17.22 10.66
N ASP A 292 13.92 -17.98 10.89
CA ASP A 292 14.18 -18.69 12.13
C ASP A 292 14.81 -17.79 13.21
N PRO A 293 14.09 -17.41 14.28
CA PRO A 293 14.63 -16.60 15.36
C PRO A 293 15.66 -17.35 16.22
N THR A 294 15.75 -18.69 16.08
CA THR A 294 16.65 -19.54 16.85
C THR A 294 17.92 -19.89 16.09
N SER A 295 18.07 -19.44 14.85
CA SER A 295 19.22 -19.76 13.99
C SER A 295 20.58 -19.34 14.56
N GLY A 296 20.60 -18.33 15.46
CA GLY A 296 21.83 -17.74 15.97
C GLY A 296 22.64 -16.95 14.93
N VAL A 297 22.10 -16.76 13.72
CA VAL A 297 22.76 -16.00 12.66
C VAL A 297 22.48 -14.52 12.88
N GLU A 298 23.53 -13.74 13.12
CA GLU A 298 23.46 -12.27 13.17
C GLU A 298 23.91 -11.68 11.83
N ILE A 299 23.21 -10.65 11.38
CA ILE A 299 23.49 -9.90 10.16
C ILE A 299 23.56 -8.41 10.46
N ASP A 300 24.41 -7.69 9.76
CA ASP A 300 24.42 -6.23 9.79
C ASP A 300 23.37 -5.69 8.83
N ILE A 301 22.43 -4.90 9.33
CA ILE A 301 21.35 -4.29 8.55
C ILE A 301 21.51 -2.78 8.36
N SER A 302 22.65 -2.22 8.81
CA SER A 302 22.94 -0.80 8.66
C SER A 302 23.03 -0.37 7.19
N PRO A 303 22.78 0.91 6.89
CA PRO A 303 23.00 1.46 5.55
C PRO A 303 24.46 1.34 5.06
N GLY A 304 25.40 1.08 5.98
CA GLY A 304 26.82 0.85 5.61
C GLY A 304 27.08 -0.41 4.82
N VAL A 305 26.17 -1.40 4.88
CA VAL A 305 26.32 -2.70 4.20
C VAL A 305 25.11 -3.10 3.37
N ARG A 306 23.98 -2.41 3.53
CA ARG A 306 22.76 -2.67 2.79
C ARG A 306 22.30 -1.42 2.05
N GLY A 307 21.66 -1.62 0.89
CA GLY A 307 21.22 -0.55 0.01
C GLY A 307 22.18 -0.30 -1.14
N ALA A 308 21.99 0.81 -1.83
CA ALA A 308 22.71 1.17 -3.06
C ALA A 308 22.57 0.12 -4.18
N ASN A 309 21.40 -0.52 -4.28
CA ASN A 309 21.13 -1.51 -5.33
C ASN A 309 21.07 -0.87 -6.72
N THR A 310 21.53 -1.60 -7.72
CA THR A 310 21.16 -1.31 -9.10
C THR A 310 19.65 -1.48 -9.29
N LEU A 311 19.03 -0.64 -10.09
CA LEU A 311 17.59 -0.71 -10.33
C LEU A 311 17.15 -2.10 -10.79
N GLY A 312 16.23 -2.71 -10.08
CA GLY A 312 15.69 -4.03 -10.39
C GLY A 312 16.59 -5.19 -9.95
N THR A 313 17.44 -4.98 -8.95
CA THR A 313 18.31 -6.02 -8.37
C THR A 313 18.40 -5.86 -6.84
N ASN A 314 19.10 -6.81 -6.19
CA ASN A 314 19.51 -6.74 -4.78
C ASN A 314 21.04 -6.93 -4.67
N ASP A 315 21.81 -6.24 -5.51
CA ASP A 315 23.26 -6.36 -5.64
C ASP A 315 24.07 -5.31 -4.87
N GLY A 316 23.38 -4.45 -4.13
CA GLY A 316 24.00 -3.34 -3.41
C GLY A 316 24.83 -3.77 -2.20
N HIS A 317 25.85 -2.96 -1.89
CA HIS A 317 26.79 -3.18 -0.80
C HIS A 317 26.79 -2.04 0.22
N GLY A 318 25.71 -1.25 0.26
CA GLY A 318 25.53 -0.13 1.18
C GLY A 318 26.25 1.15 0.75
N HIS A 319 26.22 2.12 1.66
CA HIS A 319 26.78 3.46 1.48
C HIS A 319 27.99 3.64 2.39
N PRO A 320 29.15 4.05 1.88
CA PRO A 320 30.39 4.12 2.68
C PRO A 320 30.31 5.16 3.81
N THR A 321 29.56 6.24 3.61
CA THR A 321 29.43 7.34 4.58
C THR A 321 28.07 8.00 4.47
N ASN A 322 27.56 8.49 5.61
CA ASN A 322 26.43 9.40 5.65
C ASN A 322 26.83 10.77 5.03
N PRO A 323 26.15 11.25 3.98
CA PRO A 323 26.57 12.46 3.25
C PRO A 323 26.41 13.74 4.06
N VAL A 324 25.60 13.74 5.12
CA VAL A 324 25.37 14.91 5.97
C VAL A 324 26.42 15.03 7.05
N THR A 325 26.78 13.91 7.70
CA THR A 325 27.75 13.89 8.80
C THR A 325 29.18 13.63 8.33
N GLY A 326 29.38 13.05 7.15
CA GLY A 326 30.67 12.61 6.63
C GLY A 326 31.25 11.38 7.38
N GLN A 327 30.49 10.77 8.28
CA GLN A 327 30.92 9.61 9.06
C GLN A 327 30.38 8.31 8.45
N PRO A 328 31.10 7.18 8.61
CA PRO A 328 30.55 5.86 8.30
C PRO A 328 29.27 5.60 9.10
N TYR A 329 28.33 4.84 8.53
CA TYR A 329 27.19 4.32 9.28
C TYR A 329 27.65 3.30 10.32
N ALA A 330 27.11 3.39 11.53
CA ALA A 330 27.42 2.42 12.57
C ALA A 330 26.80 1.05 12.23
N PRO A 331 27.49 -0.07 12.48
CA PRO A 331 26.91 -1.40 12.32
C PRO A 331 25.65 -1.58 13.18
N ASP A 332 24.63 -2.23 12.62
CA ASP A 332 23.41 -2.65 13.33
C ASP A 332 23.23 -4.17 13.19
N LEU A 333 23.69 -4.90 14.21
CA LEU A 333 23.70 -6.36 14.23
C LEU A 333 22.41 -6.90 14.83
N VAL A 334 21.63 -7.61 14.04
CA VAL A 334 20.37 -8.22 14.44
C VAL A 334 20.29 -9.69 14.04
N ASN A 335 19.45 -10.47 14.73
CA ASN A 335 19.14 -11.83 14.32
C ASN A 335 18.46 -11.83 12.93
N SER A 336 18.96 -12.66 11.99
CA SER A 336 18.46 -12.69 10.61
C SER A 336 16.96 -13.02 10.51
N GLY A 337 16.47 -13.94 11.36
CA GLY A 337 15.06 -14.30 11.41
C GLY A 337 14.19 -13.17 11.98
N ASP A 338 14.68 -12.46 12.98
CA ASP A 338 13.99 -11.27 13.51
C ASP A 338 13.93 -10.15 12.46
N PHE A 339 15.01 -9.93 11.71
CA PHE A 339 15.01 -8.96 10.61
C PHE A 339 13.96 -9.27 9.56
N GLY A 340 13.96 -10.50 8.99
CA GLY A 340 13.01 -10.88 7.93
C GLY A 340 11.55 -10.76 8.38
N ARG A 341 11.25 -11.13 9.64
CA ARG A 341 9.91 -11.02 10.22
C ARG A 341 9.50 -9.58 10.48
N ALA A 342 10.38 -8.77 11.09
CA ALA A 342 10.12 -7.35 11.34
C ALA A 342 9.96 -6.56 10.03
N LEU A 343 10.83 -6.81 9.04
CA LEU A 343 10.74 -6.22 7.71
C LEU A 343 9.41 -6.54 7.02
N THR A 344 9.00 -7.82 7.07
CA THR A 344 7.73 -8.25 6.47
C THR A 344 6.54 -7.53 7.10
N GLU A 345 6.48 -7.47 8.43
CA GLU A 345 5.34 -6.87 9.13
C GLU A 345 5.31 -5.36 9.05
N PHE A 346 6.46 -4.68 8.98
CA PHE A 346 6.52 -3.24 8.77
C PHE A 346 5.86 -2.81 7.46
N TRP A 347 6.18 -3.51 6.35
CA TRP A 347 5.64 -3.21 5.03
C TRP A 347 4.36 -4.01 4.69
N ALA A 348 3.77 -4.75 5.64
CA ALA A 348 2.61 -5.60 5.36
C ALA A 348 1.30 -4.84 5.18
N ASP A 349 1.26 -3.54 5.52
CA ASP A 349 0.04 -2.73 5.51
C ASP A 349 -1.11 -3.39 6.29
N GLY A 350 -0.82 -3.74 7.54
CA GLY A 350 -1.76 -4.40 8.46
C GLY A 350 -2.92 -3.50 8.90
N PRO A 351 -3.69 -3.93 9.92
CA PRO A 351 -4.81 -3.14 10.44
C PRO A 351 -4.40 -1.69 10.78
N LYS A 352 -5.20 -0.73 10.33
CA LYS A 352 -4.96 0.72 10.43
C LYS A 352 -3.82 1.25 9.54
N SER A 353 -3.42 0.51 8.51
CA SER A 353 -2.49 0.97 7.49
C SER A 353 -3.19 1.86 6.45
N GLU A 354 -2.43 2.78 5.92
CA GLU A 354 -2.80 3.67 4.81
C GLU A 354 -2.69 3.00 3.45
N THR A 355 -2.39 1.69 3.38
CA THR A 355 -1.94 0.97 2.18
C THR A 355 -0.63 1.54 1.58
N PRO A 356 0.07 0.83 0.67
CA PRO A 356 1.39 1.27 0.21
C PRO A 356 1.46 2.73 -0.26
N PRO A 357 0.51 3.23 -1.07
CA PRO A 357 0.59 4.63 -1.54
C PRO A 357 0.39 5.65 -0.43
N GLY A 358 -0.46 5.35 0.56
CA GLY A 358 -0.65 6.21 1.73
C GLY A 358 0.56 6.21 2.64
N HIS A 359 1.22 5.07 2.82
CA HIS A 359 2.47 4.96 3.59
C HIS A 359 3.54 5.92 3.04
N TRP A 360 3.68 6.02 1.71
CA TRP A 360 4.60 6.97 1.09
C TRP A 360 4.16 8.43 1.26
N ASN A 361 2.87 8.71 1.45
CA ASN A 361 2.42 10.04 1.89
C ASN A 361 2.87 10.34 3.34
N VAL A 362 2.83 9.36 4.24
CA VAL A 362 3.34 9.51 5.63
C VAL A 362 4.84 9.79 5.62
N ILE A 363 5.63 9.03 4.86
CA ILE A 363 7.07 9.26 4.69
C ILE A 363 7.34 10.66 4.14
N ALA A 364 6.65 11.06 3.07
CA ALA A 364 6.80 12.40 2.47
C ALA A 364 6.44 13.53 3.45
N ASN A 365 5.47 13.29 4.31
CA ASN A 365 5.07 14.21 5.36
C ASN A 365 6.18 14.37 6.42
N THR A 366 6.79 13.27 6.87
CA THR A 366 7.93 13.28 7.80
C THR A 366 9.11 14.02 7.19
N VAL A 367 9.48 13.68 5.95
CA VAL A 367 10.55 14.38 5.20
C VAL A 367 10.31 15.89 5.12
N SER A 368 9.05 16.29 4.85
CA SER A 368 8.68 17.70 4.78
C SER A 368 8.81 18.41 6.13
N ASP A 369 8.48 17.72 7.22
CA ASP A 369 8.59 18.27 8.58
C ASP A 369 10.07 18.44 8.98
N GLU A 370 10.93 17.49 8.64
CA GLU A 370 12.36 17.54 8.92
C GLU A 370 13.11 18.60 8.09
N LEU A 371 12.69 18.86 6.85
CA LEU A 371 13.26 19.90 5.99
C LEU A 371 12.81 21.31 6.36
N SER A 372 11.71 21.45 7.11
CA SER A 372 11.17 22.76 7.52
C SER A 372 12.15 23.50 8.44
N PRO A 373 12.31 24.86 8.33
CA PRO A 373 11.59 25.77 7.43
C PRO A 373 12.26 26.00 6.05
N ASN A 374 13.28 25.24 5.68
CA ASN A 374 14.09 25.48 4.47
C ASN A 374 13.56 24.69 3.24
N LEU A 375 12.27 24.78 2.97
CA LEU A 375 11.60 24.04 1.91
C LEU A 375 11.98 24.60 0.52
N ARG A 376 12.79 23.83 -0.25
CA ARG A 376 13.29 24.20 -1.59
C ARG A 376 13.01 23.08 -2.58
N ILE A 377 12.10 23.32 -3.50
CA ILE A 377 11.75 22.34 -4.53
C ILE A 377 12.95 22.10 -5.44
N GLY A 378 13.33 20.82 -5.62
CA GLY A 378 14.56 20.43 -6.31
C GLY A 378 15.84 20.71 -5.50
N GLY A 379 15.75 20.97 -4.21
CA GLY A 379 16.88 21.23 -3.31
C GLY A 379 17.57 22.57 -3.54
N ALA A 380 17.11 23.38 -4.49
CA ALA A 380 17.76 24.61 -4.92
C ALA A 380 16.76 25.76 -5.12
N GLY A 381 17.28 27.00 -5.35
CA GLY A 381 16.42 28.16 -5.59
C GLY A 381 15.83 28.76 -4.31
N PRO A 382 14.80 29.62 -4.44
CA PRO A 382 14.16 30.26 -3.30
C PRO A 382 13.38 29.24 -2.46
N ALA A 383 13.33 29.48 -1.15
CA ALA A 383 12.42 28.75 -0.29
C ALA A 383 10.97 29.10 -0.62
N VAL A 384 10.09 28.10 -0.55
CA VAL A 384 8.65 28.26 -0.71
C VAL A 384 7.96 28.17 0.65
N ASP A 385 6.72 28.66 0.75
CA ASP A 385 5.91 28.45 1.95
C ASP A 385 5.42 27.00 2.05
N ARG A 386 4.96 26.62 3.24
CA ARG A 386 4.52 25.26 3.50
C ARG A 386 3.34 24.83 2.63
N LEU A 387 2.42 25.73 2.31
CA LEU A 387 1.27 25.40 1.47
C LEU A 387 1.69 25.12 0.02
N GLU A 388 2.54 25.95 -0.54
CA GLU A 388 3.08 25.75 -1.88
C GLU A 388 3.86 24.43 -1.97
N TRP A 389 4.68 24.13 -0.95
CA TRP A 389 5.40 22.87 -0.86
C TRP A 389 4.45 21.68 -0.88
N ASP A 390 3.47 21.64 0.04
CA ASP A 390 2.59 20.51 0.23
C ASP A 390 1.71 20.24 -1.01
N VAL A 391 1.10 21.28 -1.62
CA VAL A 391 0.25 21.07 -2.82
C VAL A 391 1.04 20.56 -4.02
N LYS A 392 2.28 21.03 -4.19
CA LYS A 392 3.15 20.58 -5.27
C LYS A 392 3.68 19.17 -5.03
N LEU A 393 4.09 18.86 -3.80
CA LEU A 393 4.54 17.53 -3.42
C LEU A 393 3.43 16.51 -3.63
N TYR A 394 2.22 16.77 -3.12
CA TYR A 394 1.12 15.82 -3.23
C TYR A 394 0.67 15.62 -4.68
N LEU A 395 0.66 16.65 -5.53
CA LEU A 395 0.37 16.47 -6.95
C LEU A 395 1.36 15.52 -7.61
N ALA A 396 2.66 15.72 -7.40
CA ALA A 396 3.71 14.91 -8.00
C ALA A 396 3.70 13.48 -7.45
N LEU A 397 3.69 13.33 -6.11
CA LEU A 397 3.75 12.05 -5.42
C LEU A 397 2.52 11.17 -5.72
N ASN A 398 1.32 11.76 -5.60
CA ASN A 398 0.09 11.00 -5.79
C ASN A 398 -0.26 10.81 -7.27
N GLY A 399 0.25 11.68 -8.17
CA GLY A 399 0.28 11.42 -9.61
C GLY A 399 1.14 10.20 -9.95
N ALA A 400 2.33 10.09 -9.36
CA ALA A 400 3.21 8.94 -9.55
C ALA A 400 2.60 7.64 -8.99
N ASN A 401 2.00 7.69 -7.81
CA ASN A 401 1.34 6.54 -7.21
C ASN A 401 0.11 6.10 -8.01
N HIS A 402 -0.65 7.03 -8.55
CA HIS A 402 -1.77 6.74 -9.44
C HIS A 402 -1.31 6.00 -10.70
N ASP A 403 -0.28 6.50 -11.36
CA ASP A 403 0.32 5.87 -12.53
C ASP A 403 0.93 4.50 -12.20
N ALA A 404 1.58 4.39 -11.05
CA ALA A 404 2.13 3.13 -10.55
C ALA A 404 1.03 2.05 -10.35
N ALA A 405 -0.15 2.45 -9.84
CA ALA A 405 -1.29 1.54 -9.75
C ALA A 405 -1.78 1.10 -11.12
N ILE A 406 -1.89 2.02 -12.07
CA ILE A 406 -2.36 1.71 -13.43
C ILE A 406 -1.38 0.78 -14.13
N ALA A 407 -0.07 1.05 -14.06
CA ALA A 407 0.96 0.21 -14.66
C ALA A 407 1.01 -1.19 -14.03
N ALA A 408 1.06 -1.28 -12.68
CA ALA A 408 1.13 -2.57 -12.01
C ALA A 408 -0.13 -3.41 -12.20
N TRP A 409 -1.32 -2.82 -12.08
CA TRP A 409 -2.58 -3.55 -12.29
C TRP A 409 -2.88 -3.85 -13.75
N GLY A 410 -2.38 -3.03 -14.69
CA GLY A 410 -2.37 -3.37 -16.11
C GLY A 410 -1.65 -4.69 -16.37
N LEU A 411 -0.44 -4.86 -15.82
CA LEU A 411 0.30 -6.13 -15.91
C LEU A 411 -0.41 -7.28 -15.19
N LYS A 412 -1.00 -7.01 -14.00
CA LYS A 412 -1.76 -8.02 -13.24
C LYS A 412 -2.99 -8.52 -14.02
N GLY A 413 -3.74 -7.63 -14.64
CA GLY A 413 -4.88 -7.99 -15.47
C GLY A 413 -4.47 -8.75 -16.75
N HIS A 414 -3.41 -8.30 -17.40
CA HIS A 414 -2.93 -8.87 -18.66
C HIS A 414 -2.30 -10.27 -18.48
N TYR A 415 -1.33 -10.40 -17.59
CA TYR A 415 -0.61 -11.66 -17.39
C TYR A 415 -1.31 -12.61 -16.41
N ASP A 416 -2.15 -12.09 -15.52
CA ASP A 416 -2.93 -12.85 -14.52
C ASP A 416 -2.09 -13.91 -13.81
N SER A 417 -0.89 -13.55 -13.35
CA SER A 417 0.13 -14.50 -12.92
C SER A 417 -0.13 -15.08 -11.52
N VAL A 418 0.32 -16.31 -11.34
CA VAL A 418 0.21 -17.10 -10.12
C VAL A 418 0.93 -16.46 -8.93
N ARG A 419 0.52 -16.83 -7.71
CA ARG A 419 1.19 -16.48 -6.44
C ARG A 419 2.04 -17.63 -5.90
N PRO A 420 3.09 -17.37 -5.08
CA PRO A 420 3.99 -18.41 -4.56
C PRO A 420 3.31 -19.59 -3.87
N ILE A 421 2.25 -19.37 -3.09
CA ILE A 421 1.54 -20.46 -2.42
C ILE A 421 0.99 -21.49 -3.41
N SER A 422 0.43 -21.03 -4.52
CA SER A 422 -0.07 -21.93 -5.58
C SER A 422 1.08 -22.58 -6.35
N MET A 423 2.16 -21.82 -6.66
CA MET A 423 3.36 -22.33 -7.34
C MET A 423 3.99 -23.49 -6.56
N ILE A 424 4.30 -23.24 -5.30
CA ILE A 424 5.05 -24.18 -4.44
C ILE A 424 4.20 -25.43 -4.17
N ARG A 425 2.93 -25.25 -3.80
CA ARG A 425 2.04 -26.39 -3.52
C ARG A 425 1.74 -27.24 -4.75
N TYR A 426 1.57 -26.60 -5.92
CA TYR A 426 1.33 -27.30 -7.18
C TYR A 426 2.53 -28.15 -7.58
N MET A 427 3.72 -27.53 -7.69
CA MET A 427 4.96 -28.24 -8.05
C MET A 427 5.34 -29.30 -7.01
N GLY A 428 5.19 -28.97 -5.71
CA GLY A 428 5.44 -29.93 -4.62
C GLY A 428 4.54 -31.16 -4.65
N GLY A 429 3.29 -31.00 -5.10
CA GLY A 429 2.34 -32.08 -5.29
C GLY A 429 2.65 -32.97 -6.49
N LEU A 430 3.34 -32.46 -7.50
CA LEU A 430 3.81 -33.22 -8.66
C LEU A 430 5.07 -34.06 -8.33
N GLY A 431 5.93 -33.57 -7.43
CA GLY A 431 7.15 -34.24 -7.04
C GLY A 431 8.42 -33.41 -7.31
N GLN A 432 9.51 -34.05 -7.75
CA GLN A 432 10.79 -33.42 -8.02
C GLN A 432 11.14 -33.39 -9.52
N SER A 433 11.85 -32.36 -9.96
CA SER A 433 12.24 -32.21 -11.37
C SER A 433 13.74 -32.37 -11.64
N SER A 434 14.55 -32.73 -10.62
CA SER A 434 16.01 -32.74 -10.74
C SER A 434 16.59 -34.04 -11.30
N ASP A 435 16.06 -35.20 -10.95
CA ASP A 435 16.64 -36.49 -11.35
C ASP A 435 15.56 -37.52 -11.75
N PRO A 436 15.48 -37.87 -13.05
CA PRO A 436 14.53 -38.88 -13.53
C PRO A 436 14.73 -40.28 -12.93
N ALA A 437 15.88 -40.57 -12.33
CA ALA A 437 16.16 -41.86 -11.71
C ALA A 437 15.63 -41.94 -10.26
N LEU A 438 15.32 -40.82 -9.64
CA LEU A 438 14.76 -40.77 -8.28
C LEU A 438 13.23 -40.89 -8.29
N PRO A 439 12.64 -41.35 -7.17
CA PRO A 439 11.19 -41.41 -7.01
C PRO A 439 10.53 -40.03 -7.23
N SER A 440 9.24 -40.07 -7.60
CA SER A 440 8.38 -38.90 -7.76
C SER A 440 8.93 -37.85 -8.74
N TYR A 441 9.62 -38.34 -9.80
CA TYR A 441 10.06 -37.46 -10.85
C TYR A 441 8.89 -36.96 -11.70
N ASP A 442 8.79 -35.64 -11.78
CA ASP A 442 7.93 -34.93 -12.72
C ASP A 442 8.69 -33.70 -13.26
N ARG A 443 8.69 -33.51 -14.59
CA ARG A 443 9.42 -32.38 -15.17
C ARG A 443 8.92 -31.02 -14.69
N GLU A 444 7.67 -30.92 -14.22
CA GLU A 444 7.07 -29.70 -13.67
C GLU A 444 7.11 -29.67 -12.13
N GLY A 445 7.76 -30.65 -11.49
CA GLY A 445 7.97 -30.69 -10.05
C GLY A 445 8.96 -29.63 -9.53
N LEU A 446 9.14 -29.58 -8.22
CA LEU A 446 10.14 -28.72 -7.58
C LEU A 446 11.56 -29.24 -7.86
N PRO A 447 12.55 -28.36 -8.12
CA PRO A 447 13.95 -28.76 -8.16
C PRO A 447 14.42 -29.13 -6.74
N LEU A 448 15.19 -30.21 -6.63
CA LEU A 448 15.83 -30.59 -5.38
C LEU A 448 17.02 -29.67 -5.09
N VAL A 449 17.09 -29.15 -3.88
CA VAL A 449 18.18 -28.31 -3.37
C VAL A 449 18.58 -28.82 -2.00
N PRO A 450 19.84 -29.26 -1.82
CA PRO A 450 20.30 -29.77 -0.53
C PRO A 450 20.00 -28.81 0.62
N ASP A 451 19.54 -29.35 1.75
CA ASP A 451 19.17 -28.63 2.97
C ASP A 451 18.02 -27.61 2.83
N LEU A 452 17.30 -27.61 1.69
CA LEU A 452 16.20 -26.69 1.44
C LEU A 452 14.96 -27.35 0.81
N VAL A 453 15.13 -28.13 -0.27
CA VAL A 453 14.07 -28.88 -0.97
C VAL A 453 14.55 -30.30 -1.19
N GLU A 454 13.95 -31.26 -0.52
CA GLU A 454 14.46 -32.63 -0.52
C GLU A 454 13.35 -33.67 -0.71
N LEU A 455 13.75 -34.79 -1.33
CA LEU A 455 12.92 -35.98 -1.38
C LEU A 455 12.94 -36.67 -0.01
N ILE A 456 11.78 -36.94 0.54
CA ILE A 456 11.65 -37.70 1.79
C ILE A 456 11.94 -39.19 1.52
N THR A 457 12.88 -39.77 2.28
CA THR A 457 13.25 -41.20 2.16
C THR A 457 13.15 -41.92 3.50
N LYS A 458 13.17 -43.23 3.48
CA LYS A 458 13.18 -44.04 4.71
C LYS A 458 14.37 -43.75 5.60
N GLU A 459 15.52 -43.40 4.99
CA GLU A 459 16.73 -43.06 5.72
C GLU A 459 16.58 -41.69 6.41
N THR A 460 15.97 -40.70 5.75
CA THR A 460 15.79 -39.36 6.30
C THR A 460 14.63 -39.26 7.30
N THR A 461 13.70 -40.21 7.30
CA THR A 461 12.59 -40.31 8.28
C THR A 461 12.91 -41.17 9.49
N ALA A 462 14.08 -41.84 9.52
CA ALA A 462 14.48 -42.63 10.68
C ALA A 462 14.56 -41.75 11.96
N PRO A 463 14.35 -42.34 13.16
CA PRO A 463 14.40 -41.59 14.41
C PRO A 463 15.68 -40.76 14.57
N GLY A 464 15.52 -39.46 14.84
CA GLY A 464 16.64 -38.51 14.97
C GLY A 464 17.18 -37.93 13.67
N GLN A 465 16.64 -38.35 12.53
CA GLN A 465 16.99 -37.77 11.23
C GLN A 465 16.12 -36.53 10.91
N ARG A 466 16.56 -35.75 9.92
CA ARG A 466 15.97 -34.42 9.62
C ARG A 466 14.50 -34.45 9.22
N HIS A 467 14.01 -35.52 8.60
CA HIS A 467 12.60 -35.70 8.22
C HIS A 467 11.84 -36.65 9.17
N ALA A 468 12.33 -36.90 10.37
CA ALA A 468 11.68 -37.85 11.30
C ALA A 468 10.21 -37.46 11.63
N ALA A 469 9.89 -36.19 11.65
CA ALA A 469 8.52 -35.70 11.84
C ALA A 469 7.60 -35.92 10.63
N LEU A 470 8.16 -36.28 9.46
CA LEU A 470 7.47 -36.53 8.21
C LEU A 470 7.43 -38.05 7.87
N ALA A 471 7.63 -38.93 8.87
CA ALA A 471 7.55 -40.36 8.67
C ALA A 471 6.15 -40.77 8.17
N GLY A 472 6.10 -41.60 7.11
CA GLY A 472 4.88 -41.97 6.40
C GLY A 472 4.63 -41.15 5.11
N HIS A 473 5.48 -40.19 4.82
CA HIS A 473 5.44 -39.35 3.60
C HIS A 473 6.64 -39.65 2.67
N GLU A 474 7.22 -40.85 2.77
CA GLU A 474 8.33 -41.23 1.91
C GLU A 474 7.93 -41.20 0.43
N GLY A 475 8.73 -40.50 -0.37
CA GLY A 475 8.45 -40.22 -1.78
C GLY A 475 7.83 -38.86 -2.05
N GLU A 476 7.39 -38.15 -1.02
CA GLU A 476 6.93 -36.75 -1.16
C GLU A 476 8.08 -35.75 -1.01
N ILE A 477 7.81 -34.46 -1.28
CA ILE A 477 8.81 -33.39 -1.23
C ILE A 477 8.69 -32.64 0.08
N ALA A 478 9.78 -32.58 0.83
CA ALA A 478 9.95 -31.73 1.99
C ALA A 478 10.61 -30.39 1.60
N VAL A 479 10.18 -29.32 2.23
CA VAL A 479 10.84 -28.01 2.16
C VAL A 479 11.18 -27.52 3.57
N ARG A 480 12.33 -26.90 3.72
CA ARG A 480 12.70 -26.21 4.96
C ARG A 480 12.18 -24.79 4.90
N ALA A 481 11.17 -24.47 5.67
CA ALA A 481 10.47 -23.20 5.62
C ALA A 481 9.80 -22.87 6.96
N TRP A 482 9.32 -21.64 7.09
CA TRP A 482 8.42 -21.27 8.19
C TRP A 482 7.22 -22.22 8.22
N SER A 483 6.91 -22.78 9.39
CA SER A 483 5.98 -23.89 9.52
C SER A 483 4.51 -23.47 9.65
N GLY A 484 4.22 -22.17 9.49
CA GLY A 484 2.87 -21.62 9.61
C GLY A 484 2.58 -20.98 10.96
N ASN A 485 1.37 -20.42 11.08
CA ASN A 485 0.96 -19.67 12.25
C ASN A 485 0.89 -20.55 13.52
N PRO A 486 1.47 -20.10 14.65
CA PRO A 486 1.30 -20.79 15.92
C PRO A 486 -0.14 -20.66 16.43
N LYS A 487 -0.51 -21.47 17.42
CA LYS A 487 -1.85 -21.42 18.04
C LYS A 487 -2.09 -20.10 18.77
N ASP A 488 -1.08 -19.60 19.47
CA ASP A 488 -1.12 -18.31 20.14
C ASP A 488 0.05 -17.44 19.67
N PRO A 489 -0.16 -16.49 18.76
CA PRO A 489 0.91 -15.64 18.22
C PRO A 489 1.55 -14.71 19.23
N LYS A 490 0.95 -14.52 20.42
CA LYS A 490 1.53 -13.68 21.49
C LYS A 490 2.60 -14.42 22.30
N THR A 491 2.52 -15.74 22.36
CA THR A 491 3.37 -16.55 23.26
C THR A 491 4.22 -17.59 22.54
N GLU A 492 3.89 -17.90 21.28
CA GLU A 492 4.50 -18.98 20.51
C GLU A 492 5.08 -18.44 19.17
N THR A 493 6.04 -19.18 18.62
CA THR A 493 6.57 -18.99 17.26
C THR A 493 6.27 -20.24 16.43
N GLY A 494 5.98 -20.06 15.14
CA GLY A 494 5.90 -21.17 14.18
C GLY A 494 7.27 -21.81 13.99
N GLY A 495 8.29 -20.98 13.87
CA GLY A 495 9.66 -21.41 13.62
C GLY A 495 9.86 -21.98 12.22
N VAL A 496 11.10 -22.36 11.90
CA VAL A 496 11.47 -22.96 10.62
C VAL A 496 11.70 -24.46 10.82
N HIS A 497 10.95 -25.28 10.08
CA HIS A 497 11.01 -26.73 10.16
C HIS A 497 10.99 -27.36 8.76
N TRP A 498 11.27 -28.66 8.68
CA TRP A 498 10.95 -29.44 7.50
C TRP A 498 9.45 -29.72 7.49
N ILE A 499 8.77 -29.25 6.45
CA ILE A 499 7.33 -29.44 6.21
C ILE A 499 7.11 -30.03 4.82
N LEU A 500 5.95 -30.60 4.55
CA LEU A 500 5.59 -31.01 3.20
C LEU A 500 5.46 -29.76 2.29
N ALA A 501 5.99 -29.83 1.09
CA ALA A 501 5.86 -28.72 0.11
C ALA A 501 4.39 -28.39 -0.19
N ILE A 502 3.51 -29.39 -0.15
CA ILE A 502 2.07 -29.23 -0.33
C ILE A 502 1.37 -28.50 0.82
N ASP A 503 2.03 -28.34 1.98
CA ASP A 503 1.51 -27.61 3.15
C ASP A 503 2.12 -26.21 3.29
N TRP A 504 3.05 -25.83 2.41
CA TRP A 504 3.74 -24.56 2.50
C TRP A 504 2.75 -23.36 2.52
N VAL A 505 3.00 -22.40 3.40
CA VAL A 505 2.26 -21.14 3.51
C VAL A 505 3.21 -19.95 3.62
N PRO A 506 2.84 -18.76 3.12
CA PRO A 506 3.62 -17.54 3.28
C PRO A 506 3.58 -17.03 4.74
N TYR A 507 4.59 -16.27 5.15
CA TYR A 507 4.65 -15.61 6.46
C TYR A 507 3.63 -14.45 6.51
N GLN A 508 2.39 -14.79 6.81
CA GLN A 508 1.24 -13.88 6.87
C GLN A 508 0.28 -14.33 7.98
N VAL A 509 -0.62 -13.45 8.39
CA VAL A 509 -1.70 -13.83 9.31
C VAL A 509 -2.68 -14.81 8.63
N PRO A 510 -3.27 -15.77 9.35
CA PRO A 510 -4.10 -16.83 8.76
C PRO A 510 -5.41 -16.32 8.14
N THR A 511 -5.81 -15.11 8.48
CA THR A 511 -7.01 -14.44 7.96
C THR A 511 -6.76 -13.62 6.69
N PHE A 512 -5.48 -13.40 6.34
CA PHE A 512 -5.04 -12.68 5.15
C PHE A 512 -3.72 -13.27 4.65
N VAL A 513 -3.80 -14.34 3.87
CA VAL A 513 -2.65 -15.14 3.44
C VAL A 513 -1.94 -14.53 2.22
N THR A 514 -2.70 -14.02 1.26
CA THR A 514 -2.18 -13.24 0.12
C THR A 514 -3.16 -12.14 -0.27
N PRO A 515 -2.71 -11.07 -0.94
CA PRO A 515 -3.61 -10.10 -1.57
C PRO A 515 -4.53 -10.74 -2.62
N SER A 516 -5.75 -10.18 -2.78
CA SER A 516 -6.78 -10.67 -3.70
C SER A 516 -6.56 -10.19 -5.14
N PHE A 517 -5.40 -10.44 -5.71
CA PHE A 517 -5.04 -10.11 -7.09
C PHE A 517 -3.76 -10.84 -7.55
N PRO A 518 -3.49 -10.96 -8.87
CA PRO A 518 -2.33 -11.63 -9.44
C PRO A 518 -0.98 -11.12 -8.93
N GLY A 519 0.09 -11.92 -9.05
CA GLY A 519 1.43 -11.61 -8.56
C GLY A 519 2.13 -10.49 -9.32
N TYR A 520 2.34 -10.69 -10.61
CA TYR A 520 3.19 -9.84 -11.46
C TYR A 520 2.45 -8.57 -11.97
N ALA A 521 3.02 -7.35 -11.78
CA ALA A 521 4.19 -7.01 -10.99
C ALA A 521 3.81 -6.65 -9.54
N SER A 522 4.80 -6.62 -8.62
CA SER A 522 4.58 -6.24 -7.23
C SER A 522 4.10 -4.79 -7.10
N GLY A 523 2.91 -4.59 -6.51
CA GLY A 523 2.38 -3.25 -6.25
C GLY A 523 3.27 -2.46 -5.28
N HIS A 524 3.72 -3.07 -4.18
CA HIS A 524 4.62 -2.43 -3.20
C HIS A 524 5.88 -1.90 -3.87
N SER A 525 6.56 -2.72 -4.66
CA SER A 525 7.78 -2.32 -5.37
C SER A 525 7.54 -1.18 -6.34
N THR A 526 6.38 -1.20 -7.05
CA THR A 526 6.02 -0.17 -8.02
C THR A 526 5.71 1.17 -7.34
N PHE A 527 4.85 1.18 -6.31
CA PHE A 527 4.53 2.39 -5.56
C PHE A 527 5.75 2.98 -4.87
N SER A 528 6.53 2.13 -4.22
CA SER A 528 7.69 2.57 -3.45
C SER A 528 8.74 3.20 -4.35
N ARG A 529 9.07 2.55 -5.46
CA ARG A 529 10.06 3.10 -6.38
C ARG A 529 9.57 4.36 -7.07
N ALA A 530 8.28 4.45 -7.46
CA ALA A 530 7.71 5.67 -8.04
C ALA A 530 7.75 6.84 -7.04
N SER A 531 7.45 6.58 -5.78
CA SER A 531 7.54 7.58 -4.71
C SER A 531 8.98 8.03 -4.45
N ALA A 532 9.94 7.11 -4.43
CA ALA A 532 11.37 7.42 -4.25
C ALA A 532 11.91 8.33 -5.37
N GLU A 533 11.54 8.07 -6.63
CA GLU A 533 11.91 8.95 -7.76
C GLU A 533 11.35 10.36 -7.60
N VAL A 534 10.08 10.48 -7.18
CA VAL A 534 9.47 11.80 -6.95
C VAL A 534 10.12 12.50 -5.77
N LEU A 535 10.32 11.84 -4.64
CA LEU A 535 10.96 12.44 -3.46
C LEU A 535 12.38 12.91 -3.79
N THR A 536 13.16 12.08 -4.50
CA THR A 536 14.50 12.45 -4.96
C THR A 536 14.48 13.72 -5.84
N GLY A 537 13.59 13.75 -6.83
CA GLY A 537 13.45 14.92 -7.70
C GLY A 537 12.94 16.16 -6.96
N PHE A 538 11.99 15.98 -6.05
CA PHE A 538 11.34 17.07 -5.34
C PHE A 538 12.21 17.68 -4.24
N THR A 539 12.94 16.85 -3.49
CA THR A 539 13.87 17.34 -2.45
C THR A 539 15.24 17.75 -3.00
N GLY A 540 15.58 17.25 -4.20
CA GLY A 540 16.91 17.44 -4.81
C GLY A 540 18.01 16.57 -4.19
N SER A 541 17.63 15.55 -3.42
CA SER A 541 18.53 14.59 -2.81
C SER A 541 17.87 13.20 -2.83
N GLU A 542 18.63 12.15 -3.07
CA GLU A 542 18.16 10.78 -2.87
C GLU A 542 18.15 10.36 -1.40
N TYR A 543 18.93 11.07 -0.57
CA TYR A 543 19.06 10.77 0.85
C TYR A 543 17.93 11.38 1.67
N PHE A 544 17.50 10.66 2.69
CA PHE A 544 16.65 11.21 3.72
C PHE A 544 17.31 12.42 4.41
N PRO A 545 16.53 13.36 4.97
CA PRO A 545 17.08 14.44 5.79
C PRO A 545 17.95 13.85 6.91
N GLY A 546 19.11 14.47 7.16
CA GLY A 546 20.10 13.88 8.10
C GLY A 546 20.90 12.69 7.54
N GLY A 547 20.60 12.21 6.33
CA GLY A 547 21.28 11.12 5.65
C GLY A 547 20.90 9.72 6.14
N ILE A 548 19.85 9.59 6.95
CA ILE A 548 19.31 8.33 7.46
C ILE A 548 17.87 8.55 7.93
N ASP A 549 17.03 7.56 7.73
CA ASP A 549 15.74 7.42 8.40
C ASP A 549 15.62 6.03 9.00
N GLU A 550 14.79 5.85 10.02
CA GLU A 550 14.72 4.61 10.76
C GLU A 550 13.33 4.31 11.36
N TRP A 551 13.05 3.03 11.50
CA TRP A 551 11.85 2.55 12.18
C TRP A 551 12.18 1.38 13.10
N THR A 552 11.77 1.45 14.38
CA THR A 552 12.01 0.40 15.37
C THR A 552 10.77 -0.43 15.65
N THR A 553 10.86 -1.73 15.34
CA THR A 553 9.92 -2.74 15.81
C THR A 553 10.38 -3.22 17.19
N LYS A 554 9.57 -2.99 18.23
CA LYS A 554 9.90 -3.37 19.61
C LYS A 554 9.85 -4.87 19.81
N ALA A 555 10.67 -5.39 20.72
CA ALA A 555 10.65 -6.78 21.13
C ALA A 555 9.23 -7.22 21.53
N GLY A 556 8.78 -8.35 20.96
CA GLY A 556 7.43 -8.90 21.18
C GLY A 556 6.28 -8.16 20.48
N ALA A 557 6.54 -7.22 19.55
CA ALA A 557 5.52 -6.42 18.89
C ALA A 557 4.97 -7.05 17.60
N LEU A 558 5.55 -8.16 17.11
CA LEU A 558 5.06 -8.87 15.93
C LEU A 558 3.65 -9.42 16.13
N LYS A 559 2.89 -9.49 15.04
CA LYS A 559 1.47 -9.89 15.04
C LYS A 559 1.24 -11.29 14.49
N VAL A 560 2.10 -11.75 13.59
CA VAL A 560 2.01 -13.08 12.96
C VAL A 560 2.40 -14.17 13.95
N GLU A 561 3.42 -13.91 14.76
CA GLU A 561 3.92 -14.79 15.81
C GLU A 561 4.72 -14.00 16.86
N LYS A 562 5.07 -14.64 17.97
CA LYS A 562 5.88 -14.02 19.03
C LYS A 562 7.23 -13.55 18.47
N GLY A 563 7.56 -12.28 18.68
CA GLY A 563 8.81 -11.69 18.23
C GLY A 563 8.71 -10.17 18.02
N PRO A 564 9.79 -9.51 17.60
CA PRO A 564 11.14 -10.05 17.51
C PRO A 564 11.72 -10.33 18.91
N THR A 565 12.85 -11.05 18.98
CA THR A 565 13.48 -11.40 20.27
C THR A 565 14.11 -10.21 20.97
N LYS A 566 14.55 -9.22 20.19
CA LYS A 566 15.05 -7.90 20.62
C LYS A 566 14.43 -6.83 19.72
N ASP A 567 14.57 -5.56 20.08
CA ASP A 567 14.24 -4.45 19.19
C ASP A 567 14.99 -4.61 17.87
N VAL A 568 14.29 -4.41 16.74
CA VAL A 568 14.86 -4.37 15.39
C VAL A 568 14.61 -2.99 14.83
N THR A 569 15.67 -2.25 14.52
CA THR A 569 15.59 -0.93 13.90
C THR A 569 15.94 -1.03 12.44
N LEU A 570 14.92 -0.98 11.57
CA LEU A 570 15.12 -0.89 10.13
C LEU A 570 15.68 0.49 9.81
N GLN A 571 16.74 0.53 8.99
CA GLN A 571 17.44 1.75 8.62
C GLN A 571 17.63 1.84 7.11
N TRP A 572 17.53 3.05 6.57
CA TRP A 572 17.80 3.34 5.17
C TRP A 572 18.40 4.72 4.98
N ALA A 573 19.41 4.82 4.12
CA ALA A 573 20.06 6.10 3.80
C ALA A 573 19.25 6.88 2.78
N THR A 574 18.75 6.21 1.75
CA THR A 574 18.07 6.82 0.61
C THR A 574 16.61 6.39 0.50
N TYR A 575 15.79 7.18 -0.19
CA TYR A 575 14.42 6.80 -0.56
C TYR A 575 14.41 5.50 -1.39
N TYR A 576 15.46 5.26 -2.18
CA TYR A 576 15.61 4.04 -2.96
C TYR A 576 15.84 2.82 -2.08
N ASP A 577 16.64 2.95 -1.01
CA ASP A 577 16.86 1.85 -0.06
C ASP A 577 15.57 1.45 0.64
N ALA A 578 14.76 2.44 1.08
CA ALA A 578 13.43 2.19 1.66
C ALA A 578 12.49 1.51 0.66
N ALA A 579 12.51 1.95 -0.61
CA ALA A 579 11.70 1.37 -1.68
C ALA A 579 12.11 -0.08 -1.99
N ASP A 580 13.40 -0.37 -2.00
CA ASP A 580 13.91 -1.72 -2.25
C ASP A 580 13.61 -2.66 -1.08
N LEU A 581 13.68 -2.18 0.17
CA LEU A 581 13.27 -2.95 1.35
C LEU A 581 11.75 -3.23 1.35
N ALA A 582 10.93 -2.30 0.85
CA ALA A 582 9.49 -2.56 0.68
C ALA A 582 9.24 -3.71 -0.32
N GLY A 583 10.01 -3.79 -1.40
CA GLY A 583 9.98 -4.91 -2.33
C GLY A 583 10.46 -6.22 -1.70
N LEU A 584 11.63 -6.20 -1.07
CA LEU A 584 12.23 -7.35 -0.40
C LEU A 584 11.32 -7.95 0.70
N SER A 585 10.59 -7.10 1.42
CA SER A 585 9.64 -7.54 2.44
C SER A 585 8.58 -8.51 1.91
N ARG A 586 8.24 -8.40 0.63
CA ARG A 586 7.23 -9.26 -0.01
C ARG A 586 7.78 -10.64 -0.34
N LEU A 587 9.10 -10.76 -0.55
CA LEU A 587 9.79 -12.02 -0.76
C LEU A 587 9.89 -12.79 0.56
N TYR A 588 10.38 -12.16 1.64
CA TYR A 588 10.35 -12.75 3.00
C TYR A 588 8.93 -13.10 3.43
N GLY A 589 7.96 -12.26 3.10
CA GLY A 589 6.54 -12.50 3.35
C GLY A 589 5.93 -13.61 2.50
N GLY A 590 6.64 -14.14 1.51
CA GLY A 590 6.24 -15.28 0.69
C GLY A 590 5.06 -15.04 -0.26
N ILE A 591 4.79 -13.79 -0.63
CA ILE A 591 3.62 -13.44 -1.47
C ILE A 591 3.96 -12.93 -2.86
N HIS A 592 5.24 -12.73 -3.15
CA HIS A 592 5.78 -12.40 -4.46
C HIS A 592 7.05 -13.20 -4.77
N ILE A 593 7.35 -13.39 -6.05
CA ILE A 593 8.62 -13.92 -6.53
C ILE A 593 9.56 -12.77 -6.91
N PRO A 594 10.89 -13.00 -7.05
CA PRO A 594 11.84 -11.97 -7.47
C PRO A 594 11.45 -11.21 -8.74
N ALA A 595 10.92 -11.88 -9.76
CA ALA A 595 10.46 -11.22 -10.99
C ALA A 595 9.36 -10.18 -10.73
N ASP A 596 8.45 -10.45 -9.81
CA ASP A 596 7.38 -9.51 -9.45
C ASP A 596 7.97 -8.23 -8.86
N ASP A 597 8.94 -8.38 -7.95
CA ASP A 597 9.62 -7.28 -7.26
C ASP A 597 10.47 -6.45 -8.20
N PHE A 598 11.41 -7.08 -8.91
CA PHE A 598 12.38 -6.38 -9.76
C PHE A 598 11.70 -5.64 -10.92
N THR A 599 10.69 -6.27 -11.52
CA THR A 599 9.86 -5.61 -12.53
C THR A 599 9.10 -4.44 -11.92
N GLY A 600 8.52 -4.63 -10.72
CA GLY A 600 7.82 -3.56 -10.00
C GLY A 600 8.70 -2.34 -9.79
N ARG A 601 9.96 -2.52 -9.36
CA ARG A 601 10.91 -1.41 -9.20
C ARG A 601 11.19 -0.71 -10.53
N THR A 602 11.36 -1.46 -11.61
CA THR A 602 11.67 -0.90 -12.93
C THR A 602 10.54 -0.06 -13.48
N ILE A 603 9.30 -0.57 -13.47
CA ILE A 603 8.13 0.19 -13.94
C ILE A 603 7.80 1.35 -13.00
N GLY A 604 8.01 1.17 -11.69
CA GLY A 604 7.84 2.23 -10.70
C GLY A 604 8.78 3.41 -10.95
N SER A 605 10.06 3.13 -11.28
CA SER A 605 11.01 4.18 -11.67
C SER A 605 10.53 4.96 -12.91
N ALA A 606 10.01 4.28 -13.92
CA ALA A 606 9.46 4.94 -15.10
C ALA A 606 8.26 5.84 -14.76
N CYS A 607 7.31 5.34 -13.96
CA CYS A 607 6.15 6.09 -13.50
C CYS A 607 6.56 7.34 -12.69
N GLY A 608 7.47 7.18 -11.72
CA GLY A 608 7.91 8.29 -10.86
C GLY A 608 8.60 9.41 -11.63
N LYS A 609 9.50 9.06 -12.56
CA LYS A 609 10.18 10.03 -13.44
C LYS A 609 9.21 10.78 -14.34
N ALA A 610 8.30 10.05 -15.01
CA ALA A 610 7.28 10.66 -15.86
C ALA A 610 6.37 11.62 -15.07
N ALA A 611 5.93 11.19 -13.88
CA ALA A 611 5.08 12.00 -13.02
C ALA A 611 5.80 13.25 -12.50
N TRP A 612 7.07 13.15 -12.13
CA TRP A 612 7.87 14.32 -11.73
C TRP A 612 8.01 15.33 -12.87
N GLU A 613 8.38 14.88 -14.07
CA GLU A 613 8.46 15.73 -15.26
C GLU A 613 7.11 16.39 -15.58
N ARG A 614 6.02 15.64 -15.51
CA ARG A 614 4.67 16.16 -15.76
C ARG A 614 4.24 17.19 -14.72
N ALA A 615 4.51 16.94 -13.44
CA ALA A 615 4.23 17.88 -12.35
C ALA A 615 4.96 19.21 -12.55
N GLN A 616 6.25 19.18 -12.93
CA GLN A 616 7.03 20.41 -13.23
C GLN A 616 6.41 21.22 -14.37
N GLN A 617 5.81 20.59 -15.38
CA GLN A 617 5.09 21.29 -16.44
C GLN A 617 3.88 22.04 -15.89
N TYR A 618 3.13 21.45 -14.94
CA TYR A 618 2.03 22.14 -14.25
C TYR A 618 2.53 23.29 -13.39
N PHE A 619 3.62 23.11 -12.65
CA PHE A 619 4.21 24.15 -11.80
C PHE A 619 4.67 25.37 -12.61
N SER A 620 5.24 25.15 -13.79
CA SER A 620 5.75 26.19 -14.67
C SER A 620 4.73 26.78 -15.64
N GLY A 621 3.51 26.24 -15.70
CA GLY A 621 2.48 26.65 -16.66
C GLY A 621 2.72 26.17 -18.09
N GLN A 622 3.58 25.16 -18.28
CA GLN A 622 3.90 24.58 -19.58
C GLN A 622 3.09 23.33 -19.92
N ALA A 623 2.28 22.85 -18.97
CA ALA A 623 1.43 21.68 -19.21
C ALA A 623 0.43 22.00 -20.33
N ARG A 624 0.41 21.15 -21.36
CA ARG A 624 -0.61 21.19 -22.42
C ARG A 624 -1.79 20.36 -21.96
N SER A 625 -3.00 20.91 -22.13
CA SER A 625 -4.28 20.22 -21.90
C SER A 625 -4.44 19.03 -22.84
#